data_7c1edd97d952455a489d19ef37292aab
#
_entry.id   7c1edd97d952455a489d19ef37292aab
#
_cell.length_a   1.000
_cell.length_b   1.000
_cell.length_c   1.000
_cell.angle_alpha   90.00
_cell.angle_beta   90.00
_cell.angle_gamma   90.00
#
_symmetry.space_group_name_H-M   'P 1'
#
loop_
_entity.id
_entity.type
_entity.pdbx_description
1 polymer ?
#
loop_
_entity_poly.entity_id
_entity_poly.type
_entity_poly.pdbx_seq_one_letter_code
_entity_poly.pdbx_strand_id
1 'polypeptide(L)'
;AKHGLGNAGGVAGSFRVIGLDLDRDGRISTSTAAQNNTASRQITFDWDASGFQKTVGWVGANDGFLVLDKDVNRVAGNGAEMFNNPLVAEAGRGLRLLEAYDANGDGIINAADPVYGLLQVWRDLDQDGNNLQVVNGATVQDSTNGQFELTSLASAGITGIDYNNSRYLSAAGFGSAQTTTLEARPDGTRYTAAGAGVVVQLSSG
;
A
#
# COMPACT_ATOMS: atom_id res chain seq x y z
N ALA A 1 7.66 -41.65 -21.67
CA ALA A 1 7.08 -40.32 -21.77
C ALA A 1 7.65 -39.48 -20.60
N LYS A 2 8.59 -38.60 -20.89
CA LYS A 2 9.09 -37.61 -19.91
C LYS A 2 8.09 -36.47 -19.85
N HIS A 3 7.31 -36.41 -18.78
CA HIS A 3 6.64 -35.18 -18.44
C HIS A 3 7.72 -34.19 -17.95
N GLY A 4 8.09 -33.25 -18.79
CA GLY A 4 8.82 -32.09 -18.40
C GLY A 4 7.93 -31.30 -17.45
N LEU A 5 8.33 -31.21 -16.18
CA LEU A 5 7.83 -30.19 -15.28
C LEU A 5 8.30 -28.84 -15.85
N GLY A 6 7.40 -28.21 -16.55
CA GLY A 6 7.58 -26.84 -16.98
C GLY A 6 7.97 -26.01 -15.78
N ASN A 7 9.08 -25.33 -15.90
CA ASN A 7 9.50 -24.28 -15.00
C ASN A 7 8.32 -23.30 -14.88
N ALA A 8 7.59 -23.38 -13.78
CA ALA A 8 6.60 -22.38 -13.45
C ALA A 8 7.38 -21.14 -13.04
N GLY A 9 7.93 -20.45 -14.02
CA GLY A 9 8.36 -19.07 -13.84
C GLY A 9 7.14 -18.33 -13.33
N GLY A 10 7.15 -17.99 -12.05
CA GLY A 10 6.05 -17.26 -11.46
C GLY A 10 5.80 -16.00 -12.27
N VAL A 11 4.59 -15.84 -12.74
CA VAL A 11 4.20 -14.67 -13.53
C VAL A 11 4.45 -13.47 -12.64
N ALA A 12 5.29 -12.54 -13.11
CA ALA A 12 5.43 -11.24 -12.46
C ALA A 12 4.03 -10.63 -12.35
N GLY A 13 3.56 -10.44 -11.14
CA GLY A 13 2.27 -9.86 -10.86
C GLY A 13 2.38 -8.34 -10.79
N SER A 14 1.26 -7.69 -10.81
CA SER A 14 1.14 -6.28 -10.45
C SER A 14 -0.09 -6.10 -9.58
N PHE A 15 -0.04 -5.11 -8.71
CA PHE A 15 -1.17 -4.71 -7.91
C PHE A 15 -1.37 -3.21 -7.98
N ARG A 16 -2.56 -2.76 -7.62
CA ARG A 16 -2.90 -1.35 -7.65
C ARG A 16 -3.14 -0.85 -6.25
N VAL A 17 -2.68 0.35 -6.00
CA VAL A 17 -2.87 1.10 -4.76
C VAL A 17 -3.39 2.48 -5.10
N ILE A 18 -3.94 3.19 -4.14
CA ILE A 18 -4.18 4.62 -4.27
C ILE A 18 -2.98 5.33 -3.65
N GLY A 19 -2.18 5.97 -4.50
CA GLY A 19 -1.07 6.82 -4.09
C GLY A 19 -1.55 8.25 -3.84
N LEU A 20 -0.99 8.87 -2.82
CA LEU A 20 -1.22 10.27 -2.44
C LEU A 20 0.10 11.05 -2.61
N ASP A 21 0.07 12.07 -3.43
CA ASP A 21 1.18 13.02 -3.66
C ASP A 21 1.24 13.99 -2.46
N LEU A 22 1.99 13.61 -1.43
CA LEU A 22 2.01 14.33 -0.17
C LEU A 22 2.99 15.52 -0.17
N ASP A 23 4.02 15.50 -1.02
CA ASP A 23 4.93 16.64 -1.21
C ASP A 23 4.44 17.61 -2.29
N ARG A 24 3.39 17.24 -3.04
CA ARG A 24 2.70 18.04 -4.05
C ARG A 24 3.59 18.43 -5.22
N ASP A 25 4.49 17.56 -5.61
CA ASP A 25 5.32 17.75 -6.80
C ASP A 25 4.59 17.37 -8.11
N GLY A 26 3.35 16.85 -7.99
CA GLY A 26 2.49 16.44 -9.10
C GLY A 26 2.71 15.00 -9.53
N ARG A 27 3.45 14.20 -8.76
CA ARG A 27 3.79 12.81 -9.09
C ARG A 27 3.66 11.92 -7.86
N ILE A 28 3.41 10.65 -8.10
CA ILE A 28 3.60 9.61 -7.10
C ILE A 28 4.94 8.94 -7.42
N SER A 29 5.94 9.16 -6.59
CA SER A 29 7.25 8.54 -6.73
C SER A 29 7.17 7.05 -6.40
N THR A 30 7.80 6.21 -7.22
CA THR A 30 7.76 4.75 -7.03
C THR A 30 9.12 4.12 -7.26
N SER A 31 9.36 2.99 -6.60
CA SER A 31 10.48 2.11 -6.85
C SER A 31 10.00 0.79 -7.46
N THR A 32 10.85 0.14 -8.23
CA THR A 32 10.58 -1.18 -8.79
C THR A 32 10.86 -2.29 -7.77
N ALA A 33 10.29 -3.47 -7.98
CA ALA A 33 10.59 -4.64 -7.16
C ALA A 33 12.09 -4.99 -7.19
N ALA A 34 12.78 -4.77 -8.32
CA ALA A 34 14.22 -4.98 -8.41
C ALA A 34 15.03 -4.02 -7.53
N GLN A 35 14.63 -2.76 -7.46
CA GLN A 35 15.25 -1.76 -6.59
C GLN A 35 15.01 -2.05 -5.11
N ASN A 36 13.93 -2.76 -4.79
CA ASN A 36 13.53 -3.15 -3.45
C ASN A 36 13.99 -4.56 -3.06
N ASN A 37 14.89 -5.16 -3.82
CA ASN A 37 15.47 -6.48 -3.55
C ASN A 37 16.99 -6.43 -3.62
N THR A 38 17.59 -5.60 -2.78
CA THR A 38 19.04 -5.43 -2.67
C THR A 38 19.51 -5.77 -1.26
N ALA A 39 20.82 -5.89 -1.05
CA ALA A 39 21.39 -6.13 0.27
C ALA A 39 21.09 -5.01 1.29
N SER A 40 20.90 -3.77 0.79
CA SER A 40 20.66 -2.58 1.59
C SER A 40 19.20 -2.16 1.68
N ARG A 41 18.34 -2.71 0.83
CA ARG A 41 16.92 -2.37 0.79
C ARG A 41 16.09 -3.59 0.38
N GLN A 42 15.22 -4.01 1.28
CA GLN A 42 14.30 -5.11 1.03
C GLN A 42 12.90 -4.69 1.44
N ILE A 43 12.03 -4.46 0.47
CA ILE A 43 10.62 -4.18 0.71
C ILE A 43 9.81 -5.38 0.25
N THR A 44 9.11 -5.99 1.19
CA THR A 44 8.20 -7.10 0.95
C THR A 44 6.84 -6.79 1.52
N PHE A 45 5.79 -7.23 0.83
CA PHE A 45 4.42 -7.01 1.25
C PHE A 45 3.50 -8.13 0.78
N ASP A 46 2.49 -8.47 1.56
CA ASP A 46 1.44 -9.43 1.19
C ASP A 46 0.33 -8.73 0.41
N TRP A 47 0.64 -8.37 -0.84
CA TRP A 47 -0.25 -7.57 -1.69
C TRP A 47 -1.53 -8.29 -2.12
N ASP A 48 -1.52 -9.61 -2.16
CA ASP A 48 -2.65 -10.45 -2.59
C ASP A 48 -3.40 -11.10 -1.43
N ALA A 49 -3.05 -10.74 -0.20
CA ALA A 49 -3.62 -11.29 1.04
C ALA A 49 -3.55 -12.82 1.10
N SER A 50 -2.48 -13.40 0.54
CA SER A 50 -2.25 -14.86 0.52
C SER A 50 -1.63 -15.40 1.82
N GLY A 51 -1.22 -14.52 2.72
CA GLY A 51 -0.45 -14.85 3.91
C GLY A 51 1.06 -14.90 3.66
N PHE A 52 1.52 -14.59 2.45
CA PHE A 52 2.93 -14.59 2.08
C PHE A 52 3.37 -13.23 1.57
N GLN A 53 4.45 -12.71 2.14
CA GLN A 53 5.06 -11.49 1.65
C GLN A 53 5.89 -11.76 0.39
N LYS A 54 5.81 -10.86 -0.57
CA LYS A 54 6.55 -10.92 -1.84
C LYS A 54 7.30 -9.61 -2.04
N THR A 55 8.45 -9.66 -2.72
CA THR A 55 9.14 -8.43 -3.10
C THR A 55 8.26 -7.62 -4.05
N VAL A 56 8.10 -6.36 -3.75
CA VAL A 56 7.17 -5.46 -4.46
C VAL A 56 7.84 -4.15 -4.85
N GLY A 57 7.30 -3.51 -5.88
CA GLY A 57 7.48 -2.08 -6.09
C GLY A 57 6.79 -1.31 -4.98
N TRP A 58 7.24 -0.10 -4.69
CA TRP A 58 6.75 0.65 -3.54
C TRP A 58 6.63 2.15 -3.83
N VAL A 59 5.78 2.83 -3.07
CA VAL A 59 5.67 4.30 -3.12
C VAL A 59 6.81 4.90 -2.31
N GLY A 60 7.39 5.99 -2.81
CA GLY A 60 8.51 6.67 -2.17
C GLY A 60 8.13 7.38 -0.87
N ALA A 61 9.12 7.67 -0.03
CA ALA A 61 8.93 8.25 1.31
C ALA A 61 8.29 9.65 1.33
N ASN A 62 8.29 10.36 0.22
CA ASN A 62 7.65 11.69 0.11
C ASN A 62 6.15 11.61 -0.16
N ASP A 63 5.70 10.45 -0.60
CA ASP A 63 4.31 10.16 -0.94
C ASP A 63 3.72 9.15 0.05
N GLY A 64 2.48 8.73 -0.17
CA GLY A 64 1.85 7.78 0.72
C GLY A 64 0.79 6.94 0.03
N PHE A 65 0.31 5.95 0.76
CA PHE A 65 -0.81 5.11 0.37
C PHE A 65 -2.08 5.55 1.09
N LEU A 66 -3.21 5.46 0.40
CA LEU A 66 -4.50 5.44 1.07
C LEU A 66 -4.79 4.02 1.55
N VAL A 67 -5.06 3.86 2.83
CA VAL A 67 -5.35 2.57 3.49
C VAL A 67 -6.76 2.61 4.05
N LEU A 68 -7.49 1.51 3.91
CA LEU A 68 -8.76 1.29 4.58
C LEU A 68 -8.57 0.27 5.71
N ASP A 69 -8.41 0.77 6.92
CA ASP A 69 -8.26 -0.03 8.14
C ASP A 69 -9.65 -0.58 8.56
N LYS A 70 -10.01 -1.74 7.99
CA LYS A 70 -11.35 -2.33 8.17
C LYS A 70 -11.57 -2.93 9.54
N ASP A 71 -10.53 -3.46 10.14
CA ASP A 71 -10.58 -4.13 11.45
C ASP A 71 -10.16 -3.21 12.61
N VAL A 72 -9.82 -1.96 12.29
CA VAL A 72 -9.46 -0.89 13.26
C VAL A 72 -8.25 -1.29 14.12
N ASN A 73 -7.34 -2.05 13.54
CA ASN A 73 -6.14 -2.52 14.23
C ASN A 73 -4.93 -1.58 14.06
N ARG A 74 -5.02 -0.58 13.19
CA ARG A 74 -3.95 0.35 12.80
C ARG A 74 -2.74 -0.34 12.20
N VAL A 75 -2.99 -1.40 11.44
CA VAL A 75 -1.97 -2.12 10.70
C VAL A 75 -2.38 -2.17 9.23
N ALA A 76 -1.53 -1.72 8.35
CA ALA A 76 -1.67 -1.97 6.92
C ALA A 76 -1.09 -3.37 6.62
N GLY A 77 -1.85 -4.40 6.98
CA GLY A 77 -1.34 -5.77 7.07
C GLY A 77 -1.18 -6.46 5.71
N ASN A 78 -2.02 -6.12 4.74
CA ASN A 78 -2.00 -6.76 3.43
C ASN A 78 -2.77 -5.94 2.39
N GLY A 79 -2.75 -6.42 1.14
CA GLY A 79 -3.37 -5.74 0.01
C GLY A 79 -4.88 -5.55 0.08
N ALA A 80 -5.60 -6.29 0.92
CA ALA A 80 -7.04 -6.11 1.08
C ALA A 80 -7.40 -4.76 1.71
N GLU A 81 -6.48 -4.16 2.47
CA GLU A 81 -6.63 -2.84 3.09
C GLU A 81 -6.05 -1.72 2.23
N MET A 82 -5.30 -2.06 1.17
CA MET A 82 -4.64 -1.11 0.27
C MET A 82 -5.48 -0.79 -0.97
N PHE A 83 -6.79 -1.04 -0.95
CA PHE A 83 -7.66 -0.91 -2.12
C PHE A 83 -7.22 -1.76 -3.32
N ASN A 84 -6.41 -2.78 -3.09
CA ASN A 84 -6.04 -3.74 -4.12
C ASN A 84 -7.23 -4.64 -4.41
N ASN A 85 -7.99 -4.29 -5.45
CA ASN A 85 -9.05 -5.15 -5.94
C ASN A 85 -8.68 -5.64 -7.34
N PRO A 86 -8.30 -6.92 -7.49
CA PRO A 86 -8.01 -7.50 -8.80
C PRO A 86 -9.21 -7.49 -9.74
N LEU A 87 -10.43 -7.39 -9.23
CA LEU A 87 -11.65 -7.29 -10.02
C LEU A 87 -11.93 -5.87 -10.55
N VAL A 88 -11.25 -4.85 -10.03
CA VAL A 88 -11.35 -3.46 -10.50
C VAL A 88 -10.23 -3.12 -11.49
N ALA A 89 -9.72 -4.12 -12.20
CA ALA A 89 -8.80 -3.93 -13.33
C ALA A 89 -9.45 -3.25 -14.55
N GLU A 90 -10.61 -2.60 -14.37
CA GLU A 90 -11.20 -1.82 -15.44
C GLU A 90 -10.40 -0.54 -15.65
N ALA A 91 -9.62 -0.56 -16.73
CA ALA A 91 -8.98 0.61 -17.28
C ALA A 91 -10.00 1.78 -17.33
N GLY A 92 -9.69 2.87 -16.63
CA GLY A 92 -10.48 4.10 -16.68
C GLY A 92 -11.29 4.44 -15.43
N ARG A 93 -11.40 3.59 -14.42
CA ARG A 93 -12.16 3.94 -13.21
C ARG A 93 -11.38 4.72 -12.15
N GLY A 94 -10.04 4.73 -12.21
CA GLY A 94 -9.23 5.53 -11.28
C GLY A 94 -9.65 5.38 -9.82
N LEU A 95 -9.90 6.48 -9.13
CA LEU A 95 -10.38 6.49 -7.75
C LEU A 95 -11.87 6.18 -7.58
N ARG A 96 -12.62 5.91 -8.66
CA ARG A 96 -14.07 5.65 -8.59
C ARG A 96 -14.46 4.42 -7.76
N LEU A 97 -13.51 3.56 -7.42
CA LEU A 97 -13.77 2.50 -6.43
C LEU A 97 -14.20 3.07 -5.07
N LEU A 98 -13.87 4.34 -4.76
CA LEU A 98 -14.32 5.03 -3.56
C LEU A 98 -15.81 5.44 -3.61
N GLU A 99 -16.42 5.49 -4.79
CA GLU A 99 -17.84 5.79 -4.95
C GLU A 99 -18.76 4.88 -4.11
N ALA A 100 -18.34 3.62 -3.91
CA ALA A 100 -19.07 2.66 -3.08
C ALA A 100 -19.13 3.04 -1.58
N TYR A 101 -18.29 3.96 -1.16
CA TYR A 101 -18.17 4.43 0.22
C TYR A 101 -18.69 5.85 0.41
N ASP A 102 -19.09 6.53 -0.66
CA ASP A 102 -19.69 7.85 -0.66
C ASP A 102 -21.17 7.71 -0.26
N ALA A 103 -21.46 7.94 1.01
CA ALA A 103 -22.77 7.71 1.58
C ALA A 103 -23.79 8.80 1.19
N ASN A 104 -23.34 10.02 0.93
CA ASN A 104 -24.19 11.14 0.56
C ASN A 104 -24.24 11.41 -0.95
N GLY A 105 -23.36 10.77 -1.74
CA GLY A 105 -23.35 10.85 -3.19
C GLY A 105 -22.84 12.19 -3.74
N ASP A 106 -22.03 12.92 -2.96
CA ASP A 106 -21.54 14.25 -3.38
C ASP A 106 -20.24 14.20 -4.20
N GLY A 107 -19.63 13.01 -4.36
CA GLY A 107 -18.40 12.82 -5.13
C GLY A 107 -17.12 13.02 -4.34
N ILE A 108 -17.22 13.23 -3.03
CA ILE A 108 -16.09 13.48 -2.14
C ILE A 108 -16.22 12.60 -0.90
N ILE A 109 -15.23 11.78 -0.64
CA ILE A 109 -15.13 11.08 0.65
C ILE A 109 -14.60 12.05 1.71
N ASN A 110 -15.42 12.36 2.69
CA ASN A 110 -15.10 13.31 3.76
C ASN A 110 -15.77 12.92 5.07
N ALA A 111 -15.73 13.79 6.08
CA ALA A 111 -16.30 13.53 7.40
C ALA A 111 -17.83 13.27 7.41
N ALA A 112 -18.54 13.54 6.31
CA ALA A 112 -19.95 13.18 6.17
C ALA A 112 -20.13 11.68 5.82
N ASP A 113 -19.07 10.99 5.40
CA ASP A 113 -19.09 9.59 5.07
C ASP A 113 -18.51 8.74 6.21
N PRO A 114 -19.19 7.69 6.63
CA PRO A 114 -18.71 6.83 7.73
C PRO A 114 -17.32 6.23 7.48
N VAL A 115 -16.97 5.96 6.21
CA VAL A 115 -15.67 5.39 5.83
C VAL A 115 -14.50 6.33 6.13
N TYR A 116 -14.72 7.64 6.15
CA TYR A 116 -13.64 8.62 6.36
C TYR A 116 -12.86 8.36 7.66
N GLY A 117 -13.54 7.95 8.72
CA GLY A 117 -12.92 7.62 9.98
C GLY A 117 -12.09 6.32 9.98
N LEU A 118 -12.27 5.47 8.97
CA LEU A 118 -11.53 4.23 8.78
C LEU A 118 -10.37 4.39 7.78
N LEU A 119 -10.37 5.48 7.03
CA LEU A 119 -9.30 5.77 6.07
C LEU A 119 -8.06 6.32 6.78
N GLN A 120 -6.93 5.81 6.37
CA GLN A 120 -5.62 6.22 6.88
C GLN A 120 -4.66 6.54 5.73
N VAL A 121 -3.63 7.29 6.05
CA VAL A 121 -2.47 7.54 5.19
C VAL A 121 -1.30 6.75 5.75
N TRP A 122 -0.72 5.90 4.93
CA TRP A 122 0.53 5.25 5.23
C TRP A 122 1.66 5.89 4.41
N ARG A 123 2.55 6.57 5.10
CA ARG A 123 3.77 7.13 4.55
C ARG A 123 4.95 6.35 5.12
N ASP A 124 5.44 5.40 4.35
CA ASP A 124 6.58 4.58 4.71
C ASP A 124 7.86 5.42 4.62
N LEU A 125 8.26 5.99 5.75
CA LEU A 125 9.34 6.99 5.82
C LEU A 125 10.72 6.37 5.77
N ASP A 126 10.89 5.19 6.34
CA ASP A 126 12.16 4.46 6.33
C ASP A 126 12.25 3.42 5.20
N GLN A 127 11.15 3.24 4.47
CA GLN A 127 11.08 2.39 3.26
C GLN A 127 11.38 0.92 3.56
N ASP A 128 10.82 0.40 4.66
CA ASP A 128 10.94 -1.01 5.04
C ASP A 128 9.71 -1.87 4.67
N GLY A 129 8.60 -1.24 4.23
CA GLY A 129 7.35 -1.91 3.85
C GLY A 129 6.50 -2.37 5.02
N ASN A 130 6.70 -1.80 6.19
CA ASN A 130 6.00 -2.16 7.42
C ASN A 130 5.64 -0.90 8.21
N ASN A 131 4.44 -0.84 8.76
CA ASN A 131 4.03 0.28 9.62
C ASN A 131 4.13 -0.06 11.13
N LEU A 132 4.84 -1.14 11.46
CA LEU A 132 5.10 -1.59 12.83
C LEU A 132 6.58 -1.81 13.05
N GLN A 133 7.07 -1.41 14.20
CA GLN A 133 8.44 -1.66 14.64
C GLN A 133 8.47 -2.36 16.00
N VAL A 134 9.60 -2.99 16.31
CA VAL A 134 9.82 -3.61 17.62
C VAL A 134 10.76 -2.74 18.44
N VAL A 135 10.23 -2.17 19.53
CA VAL A 135 11.01 -1.36 20.47
C VAL A 135 10.97 -2.02 21.84
N ASN A 136 12.15 -2.35 22.37
CA ASN A 136 12.31 -3.01 23.68
C ASN A 136 11.46 -4.30 23.82
N GLY A 137 11.30 -5.04 22.72
CA GLY A 137 10.52 -6.29 22.69
C GLY A 137 9.01 -6.10 22.56
N ALA A 138 8.52 -4.88 22.46
CA ALA A 138 7.11 -4.56 22.19
C ALA A 138 6.91 -4.13 20.74
N THR A 139 5.86 -4.64 20.10
CA THR A 139 5.44 -4.17 18.78
C THR A 139 4.66 -2.86 18.94
N VAL A 140 5.11 -1.82 18.28
CA VAL A 140 4.52 -0.48 18.31
C VAL A 140 4.34 0.05 16.89
N GLN A 141 3.56 1.12 16.74
CA GLN A 141 3.46 1.83 15.47
C GLN A 141 4.83 2.36 15.06
N ASP A 142 5.18 2.20 13.80
CA ASP A 142 6.43 2.72 13.28
C ASP A 142 6.40 4.25 13.24
N SER A 143 7.56 4.82 13.55
CA SER A 143 7.74 6.27 13.52
C SER A 143 9.18 6.63 13.21
N THR A 144 9.34 7.48 12.22
CA THR A 144 10.62 8.04 11.83
C THR A 144 10.70 9.50 12.24
N ASN A 145 11.71 9.87 13.02
CA ASN A 145 11.88 11.24 13.55
C ASN A 145 10.65 11.77 14.32
N GLY A 146 9.95 10.89 15.03
CA GLY A 146 8.74 11.26 15.79
C GLY A 146 7.47 11.42 14.97
N GLN A 147 7.50 11.09 13.70
CA GLN A 147 6.33 11.03 12.83
C GLN A 147 5.90 9.58 12.66
N PHE A 148 4.66 9.28 13.02
CA PHE A 148 4.06 7.98 12.74
C PHE A 148 3.86 7.80 11.24
N GLU A 149 4.15 6.61 10.76
CA GLU A 149 3.99 6.28 9.35
C GLU A 149 2.54 6.07 8.94
N LEU A 150 1.74 5.47 9.81
CA LEU A 150 0.32 5.28 9.60
C LEU A 150 -0.47 6.29 10.46
N THR A 151 -1.22 7.16 9.80
CA THR A 151 -2.01 8.22 10.45
C THR A 151 -3.41 8.32 9.84
N SER A 152 -4.37 8.85 10.61
CA SER A 152 -5.69 9.17 10.05
C SER A 152 -5.59 10.26 8.96
N LEU A 153 -6.58 10.32 8.05
CA LEU A 153 -6.67 11.42 7.08
C LEU A 153 -6.64 12.78 7.76
N ALA A 154 -7.39 12.94 8.84
CA ALA A 154 -7.45 14.20 9.60
C ALA A 154 -6.08 14.58 10.18
N SER A 155 -5.33 13.61 10.73
CA SER A 155 -3.97 13.84 11.25
C SER A 155 -2.97 14.18 10.15
N ALA A 156 -3.17 13.64 8.94
CA ALA A 156 -2.39 14.00 7.76
C ALA A 156 -2.84 15.34 7.12
N GLY A 157 -3.82 16.01 7.71
CA GLY A 157 -4.37 17.28 7.20
C GLY A 157 -5.25 17.13 5.94
N ILE A 158 -5.68 15.91 5.63
CA ILE A 158 -6.54 15.61 4.48
C ILE A 158 -7.99 15.68 4.94
N THR A 159 -8.76 16.61 4.38
CA THR A 159 -10.17 16.83 4.73
C THR A 159 -11.13 16.06 3.83
N GLY A 160 -10.65 15.54 2.72
CA GLY A 160 -11.46 14.71 1.83
C GLY A 160 -10.70 14.19 0.63
N ILE A 161 -11.30 13.22 -0.06
CA ILE A 161 -10.82 12.65 -1.31
C ILE A 161 -11.88 12.90 -2.38
N ASP A 162 -11.58 13.76 -3.32
CA ASP A 162 -12.39 14.01 -4.51
C ASP A 162 -12.03 12.96 -5.58
N TYR A 163 -12.75 11.87 -5.58
CA TYR A 163 -12.44 10.73 -6.44
C TYR A 163 -12.81 10.98 -7.92
N ASN A 164 -13.67 11.95 -8.21
CA ASN A 164 -14.00 12.34 -9.56
C ASN A 164 -12.88 13.14 -10.24
N ASN A 165 -12.13 13.93 -9.46
CA ASN A 165 -11.05 14.77 -9.96
C ASN A 165 -9.65 14.25 -9.58
N SER A 166 -9.54 13.01 -9.06
CA SER A 166 -8.27 12.37 -8.70
C SER A 166 -7.38 13.24 -7.82
N ARG A 167 -7.94 13.75 -6.73
CA ARG A 167 -7.23 14.65 -5.81
C ARG A 167 -7.70 14.45 -4.37
N TYR A 168 -6.84 14.76 -3.43
CA TYR A 168 -7.23 14.95 -2.05
C TYR A 168 -7.34 16.44 -1.70
N LEU A 169 -8.16 16.76 -0.71
CA LEU A 169 -8.43 18.10 -0.24
C LEU A 169 -7.72 18.33 1.10
N SER A 170 -7.15 19.50 1.28
CA SER A 170 -6.56 19.93 2.55
C SER A 170 -6.67 21.43 2.72
N ALA A 171 -6.41 21.95 3.94
CA ALA A 171 -6.40 23.38 4.20
C ALA A 171 -5.35 24.13 3.36
N ALA A 172 -4.27 23.48 2.95
CA ALA A 172 -3.21 24.05 2.11
C ALA A 172 -3.50 23.95 0.61
N GLY A 173 -4.67 23.41 0.20
CA GLY A 173 -5.08 23.21 -1.19
C GLY A 173 -5.24 21.73 -1.56
N PHE A 174 -5.04 21.42 -2.83
CA PHE A 174 -5.21 20.08 -3.39
C PHE A 174 -3.86 19.39 -3.53
N GLY A 175 -3.86 18.06 -3.37
CA GLY A 175 -2.78 17.20 -3.81
C GLY A 175 -3.33 16.12 -4.74
N SER A 176 -2.49 15.54 -5.57
CA SER A 176 -2.89 14.45 -6.46
C SER A 176 -3.17 13.17 -5.67
N ALA A 177 -4.22 12.47 -6.05
CA ALA A 177 -4.54 11.13 -5.57
C ALA A 177 -4.80 10.25 -6.79
N GLN A 178 -4.01 9.19 -6.95
CA GLN A 178 -4.01 8.41 -8.20
C GLN A 178 -3.95 6.92 -7.92
N THR A 179 -4.60 6.14 -8.79
CA THR A 179 -4.36 4.71 -8.84
C THR A 179 -2.96 4.46 -9.40
N THR A 180 -2.11 3.86 -8.59
CA THR A 180 -0.72 3.55 -8.93
C THR A 180 -0.55 2.04 -9.05
N THR A 181 0.07 1.59 -10.13
CA THR A 181 0.37 0.18 -10.36
C THR A 181 1.79 -0.12 -9.88
N LEU A 182 1.91 -1.09 -9.00
CA LEU A 182 3.18 -1.57 -8.46
C LEU A 182 3.46 -2.99 -8.92
N GLU A 183 4.73 -3.32 -9.08
CA GLU A 183 5.18 -4.67 -9.42
C GLU A 183 5.15 -5.59 -8.21
N ALA A 184 4.89 -6.88 -8.45
CA ALA A 184 5.11 -7.95 -7.48
C ALA A 184 5.89 -9.07 -8.15
N ARG A 185 6.98 -9.53 -7.55
CA ARG A 185 7.81 -10.62 -8.06
C ARG A 185 7.67 -11.85 -7.17
N PRO A 186 7.19 -12.96 -7.69
CA PRO A 186 7.04 -14.20 -6.94
C PRO A 186 8.33 -15.04 -6.88
N ASP A 187 9.28 -14.82 -7.78
CA ASP A 187 10.46 -15.66 -8.00
C ASP A 187 11.72 -15.07 -7.35
N GLY A 188 12.52 -15.93 -6.74
CA GLY A 188 13.79 -15.57 -6.11
C GLY A 188 13.67 -14.72 -4.84
N THR A 189 12.50 -14.64 -4.28
CA THR A 189 12.18 -13.80 -3.13
C THR A 189 12.13 -14.59 -1.83
N ARG A 190 12.50 -13.92 -0.76
CA ARG A 190 12.24 -14.44 0.58
C ARG A 190 10.74 -14.36 0.84
N TYR A 191 10.13 -15.52 1.08
CA TYR A 191 8.76 -15.57 1.57
C TYR A 191 8.78 -15.57 3.09
N THR A 192 8.13 -14.61 3.70
CA THR A 192 7.82 -14.67 5.13
C THR A 192 6.32 -14.89 5.28
N ALA A 193 5.95 -15.84 6.11
CA ALA A 193 4.55 -15.98 6.49
C ALA A 193 4.15 -14.73 7.28
N ALA A 194 3.09 -14.06 6.87
CA ALA A 194 2.57 -12.89 7.56
C ALA A 194 2.29 -13.26 9.03
N GLY A 195 2.97 -12.59 9.96
CA GLY A 195 2.80 -12.78 11.41
C GLY A 195 3.66 -13.84 12.07
N ALA A 196 4.55 -14.56 11.37
CA ALA A 196 5.30 -15.67 11.97
C ALA A 196 6.80 -15.40 12.21
N GLY A 197 7.37 -14.32 11.73
CA GLY A 197 8.80 -14.01 11.93
C GLY A 197 9.79 -15.08 11.41
N VAL A 198 9.32 -16.02 10.60
CA VAL A 198 10.13 -17.12 10.07
C VAL A 198 10.42 -16.84 8.59
N VAL A 199 11.67 -16.58 8.30
CA VAL A 199 12.18 -16.50 6.92
C VAL A 199 12.42 -17.91 6.41
N VAL A 200 11.60 -18.38 5.47
CA VAL A 200 11.87 -19.63 4.75
C VAL A 200 12.64 -19.27 3.48
N GLN A 201 13.94 -19.55 3.46
CA GLN A 201 14.68 -19.55 2.21
C GLN A 201 14.35 -20.83 1.45
N LEU A 202 13.67 -20.68 0.33
CA LEU A 202 13.61 -21.76 -0.66
C LEU A 202 14.91 -21.70 -1.47
N SER A 203 15.84 -22.63 -1.19
CA SER A 203 17.00 -22.82 -2.05
C SER A 203 16.54 -23.31 -3.40
N SER A 204 16.90 -22.59 -4.47
CA SER A 204 16.80 -23.10 -5.84
C SER A 204 17.74 -24.29 -5.95
N GLY A 205 17.18 -25.51 -6.03
CA GLY A 205 17.87 -26.72 -6.44
C GLY A 205 17.99 -26.78 -7.96
#